data_4232fb972930ebcdb1e8b514d2ccc59a
#
_entry.id   4232fb972930ebcdb1e8b514d2ccc59a
#
_cell.length_a   1.000
_cell.length_b   1.000
_cell.length_c   1.000
_cell.angle_alpha   90.00
_cell.angle_beta   90.00
_cell.angle_gamma   90.00
#
_symmetry.space_group_name_H-M   'P 1'
#
loop_
_entity.id
_entity.type
_entity.pdbx_description
1 polymer ?
#
loop_
_entity_poly.entity_id
_entity_poly.type
_entity_poly.pdbx_seq_one_letter_code
_entity_poly.pdbx_strand_id
1 'polypeptide(L)'
;MKHVSIALAASLVATSVIAQPVNFESDAVGSAPAGWTCGVTGSGSARWAVAADPSAPSKSNVLMQTGRGAFPWCVKSGTALSDGFVEVKFKAISGREDQAAGVVWRWKDGDKYYVARANALENNISLYYTEGGSRKTLKYVDAPVALGSWHTLRVEFAGARIAVSLNGKRYIELDDKRISGPGAVGVWTKADSVTAFDDFSYGNSRP
;
A
#
# COMPACT_ATOMS: atom_id res chain seq x y z
N MET A 1 -36.17 49.33 -20.01
CA MET A 1 -35.81 47.96 -20.41
C MET A 1 -34.91 47.42 -19.31
N LYS A 2 -35.35 46.41 -18.55
CA LYS A 2 -34.56 45.79 -17.46
C LYS A 2 -33.88 44.57 -18.04
N HIS A 3 -32.54 44.56 -18.07
CA HIS A 3 -31.77 43.40 -18.48
C HIS A 3 -31.67 42.41 -17.31
N VAL A 4 -32.23 41.22 -17.48
CA VAL A 4 -32.07 40.12 -16.55
C VAL A 4 -30.87 39.28 -17.01
N SER A 5 -29.79 39.33 -16.24
CA SER A 5 -28.62 38.48 -16.46
C SER A 5 -28.85 37.13 -15.77
N ILE A 6 -28.93 36.07 -16.53
CA ILE A 6 -29.00 34.68 -16.05
C ILE A 6 -27.56 34.18 -15.89
N ALA A 7 -27.14 33.97 -14.68
CA ALA A 7 -25.85 33.32 -14.35
C ALA A 7 -26.01 31.79 -14.46
N LEU A 8 -25.33 31.23 -15.43
CA LEU A 8 -25.28 29.78 -15.62
C LEU A 8 -24.24 29.19 -14.63
N ALA A 9 -24.69 28.51 -13.57
CA ALA A 9 -23.82 27.80 -12.67
C ALA A 9 -23.42 26.44 -13.29
N ALA A 10 -22.14 26.32 -13.68
CA ALA A 10 -21.58 25.06 -14.13
C ALA A 10 -21.26 24.17 -12.93
N SER A 11 -22.06 23.11 -12.71
CA SER A 11 -21.76 22.09 -11.71
C SER A 11 -20.62 21.20 -12.21
N LEU A 12 -19.44 21.30 -11.59
CA LEU A 12 -18.36 20.30 -11.78
C LEU A 12 -18.81 18.99 -11.12
N VAL A 13 -19.14 18.00 -11.92
CA VAL A 13 -19.33 16.62 -11.48
C VAL A 13 -17.94 16.00 -11.31
N ALA A 14 -17.48 15.84 -10.08
CA ALA A 14 -16.26 15.08 -9.79
C ALA A 14 -16.52 13.60 -10.07
N THR A 15 -16.03 13.09 -11.17
CA THR A 15 -16.05 11.66 -11.49
C THR A 15 -15.06 10.94 -10.58
N SER A 16 -15.58 10.09 -9.70
CA SER A 16 -14.76 9.19 -8.88
C SER A 16 -14.13 8.14 -9.79
N VAL A 17 -12.84 8.23 -10.04
CA VAL A 17 -12.09 7.19 -10.73
C VAL A 17 -11.87 6.07 -9.73
N ILE A 18 -12.65 5.00 -9.82
CA ILE A 18 -12.34 3.73 -9.16
C ILE A 18 -11.27 3.09 -10.04
N ALA A 19 -10.01 3.09 -9.58
CA ALA A 19 -8.96 2.39 -10.28
C ALA A 19 -9.28 0.89 -10.29
N GLN A 20 -9.16 0.26 -11.48
CA GLN A 20 -9.24 -1.20 -11.59
C GLN A 20 -8.08 -1.79 -10.80
N PRO A 21 -8.30 -2.91 -10.07
CA PRO A 21 -7.22 -3.57 -9.35
C PRO A 21 -6.05 -3.94 -10.28
N VAL A 22 -4.83 -3.71 -9.84
CA VAL A 22 -3.61 -4.19 -10.51
C VAL A 22 -3.37 -5.62 -10.06
N ASN A 23 -3.46 -6.56 -10.98
CA ASN A 23 -3.40 -8.00 -10.71
C ASN A 23 -2.18 -8.70 -11.33
N PHE A 24 -1.26 -7.96 -11.95
CA PHE A 24 0.00 -8.43 -12.53
C PHE A 24 -0.11 -9.50 -13.65
N GLU A 25 -1.30 -9.81 -14.13
CA GLU A 25 -1.54 -10.87 -15.12
C GLU A 25 -0.96 -10.55 -16.51
N SER A 26 -0.80 -9.27 -16.84
CA SER A 26 -0.19 -8.82 -18.09
C SER A 26 1.32 -8.65 -18.02
N ASP A 27 1.92 -8.78 -16.84
CA ASP A 27 3.35 -8.58 -16.64
C ASP A 27 4.12 -9.89 -16.83
N ALA A 28 5.36 -9.80 -17.31
CA ALA A 28 6.21 -10.97 -17.55
C ALA A 28 6.72 -11.56 -16.22
N VAL A 29 6.52 -12.87 -16.04
CA VAL A 29 7.08 -13.60 -14.90
C VAL A 29 8.61 -13.49 -14.88
N GLY A 30 9.17 -13.24 -13.71
CA GLY A 30 10.61 -13.03 -13.48
C GLY A 30 11.06 -11.57 -13.60
N SER A 31 10.21 -10.67 -14.07
CA SER A 31 10.52 -9.24 -14.24
C SER A 31 9.84 -8.39 -13.17
N ALA A 32 10.38 -7.21 -12.91
CA ALA A 32 9.68 -6.19 -12.14
C ALA A 32 8.39 -5.75 -12.89
N PRO A 33 7.29 -5.42 -12.19
CA PRO A 33 6.04 -5.06 -12.85
C PRO A 33 6.16 -3.72 -13.58
N ALA A 34 5.54 -3.62 -14.74
CA ALA A 34 5.56 -2.41 -15.56
C ALA A 34 4.88 -1.23 -14.84
N GLY A 35 5.52 -0.07 -14.87
CA GLY A 35 5.00 1.14 -14.21
C GLY A 35 5.06 1.10 -12.69
N TRP A 36 6.01 0.37 -12.13
CA TRP A 36 6.38 0.39 -10.72
C TRP A 36 7.84 0.78 -10.55
N THR A 37 8.15 1.39 -9.43
CA THR A 37 9.51 1.69 -8.98
C THR A 37 9.74 1.02 -7.65
N CYS A 38 10.76 0.16 -7.58
CA CYS A 38 11.05 -0.63 -6.39
C CYS A 38 12.43 -0.30 -5.82
N GLY A 39 12.57 -0.40 -4.51
CA GLY A 39 13.82 -0.12 -3.82
C GLY A 39 13.81 -0.61 -2.38
N VAL A 40 14.73 -0.07 -1.59
CA VAL A 40 14.89 -0.37 -0.17
C VAL A 40 15.24 0.90 0.59
N THR A 41 14.58 1.13 1.71
CA THR A 41 15.03 2.10 2.71
C THR A 41 16.02 1.42 3.64
N GLY A 42 17.15 2.06 3.89
CA GLY A 42 18.22 1.49 4.68
C GLY A 42 19.10 0.52 3.88
N SER A 43 19.58 -0.53 4.51
CA SER A 43 20.55 -1.48 3.92
C SER A 43 19.90 -2.72 3.31
N GLY A 44 20.66 -3.43 2.48
CA GLY A 44 20.26 -4.68 1.85
C GLY A 44 19.82 -4.52 0.40
N SER A 45 19.18 -5.54 -0.16
CA SER A 45 18.77 -5.60 -1.55
C SER A 45 17.38 -6.19 -1.68
N ALA A 46 16.42 -5.38 -2.11
CA ALA A 46 15.09 -5.85 -2.48
C ALA A 46 15.10 -6.63 -3.79
N ARG A 47 14.28 -7.66 -3.88
CA ARG A 47 14.04 -8.40 -5.13
C ARG A 47 12.54 -8.52 -5.36
N TRP A 48 12.03 -7.61 -6.16
CA TRP A 48 10.64 -7.57 -6.57
C TRP A 48 10.50 -8.12 -7.98
N ALA A 49 9.66 -9.12 -8.16
CA ALA A 49 9.38 -9.70 -9.47
C ALA A 49 7.97 -10.24 -9.54
N VAL A 50 7.39 -10.25 -10.72
CA VAL A 50 6.16 -11.01 -10.98
C VAL A 50 6.50 -12.49 -10.92
N ALA A 51 5.66 -13.27 -10.23
CA ALA A 51 5.83 -14.70 -10.06
C ALA A 51 4.49 -15.42 -10.24
N ALA A 52 4.54 -16.67 -10.69
CA ALA A 52 3.35 -17.51 -10.73
C ALA A 52 3.02 -18.01 -9.32
N ASP A 53 1.75 -17.92 -8.95
CA ASP A 53 1.19 -18.50 -7.72
C ASP A 53 -0.21 -19.06 -8.03
N PRO A 54 -0.40 -20.37 -8.04
CA PRO A 54 -1.69 -20.99 -8.39
C PRO A 54 -2.81 -20.68 -7.39
N SER A 55 -2.47 -20.11 -6.23
CA SER A 55 -3.44 -19.64 -5.23
C SER A 55 -3.76 -18.15 -5.34
N ALA A 56 -3.23 -17.45 -6.37
CA ALA A 56 -3.45 -16.02 -6.55
C ALA A 56 -4.95 -15.69 -6.65
N PRO A 57 -5.42 -14.65 -5.94
CA PRO A 57 -6.83 -14.27 -5.96
C PRO A 57 -7.34 -13.84 -7.33
N SER A 58 -6.49 -13.20 -8.15
CA SER A 58 -6.90 -12.73 -9.48
C SER A 58 -6.89 -13.85 -10.52
N LYS A 59 -5.81 -14.62 -10.64
CA LYS A 59 -5.66 -15.82 -11.50
C LYS A 59 -4.42 -16.63 -11.18
N SER A 60 -3.23 -16.15 -11.62
CA SER A 60 -1.99 -16.90 -11.53
C SER A 60 -0.75 -16.08 -11.24
N ASN A 61 -0.76 -14.78 -11.51
CA ASN A 61 0.40 -13.93 -11.31
C ASN A 61 0.27 -13.04 -10.07
N VAL A 62 1.37 -12.89 -9.36
CA VAL A 62 1.48 -12.05 -8.16
C VAL A 62 2.75 -11.19 -8.24
N LEU A 63 2.78 -10.07 -7.56
CA LEU A 63 4.03 -9.38 -7.26
C LEU A 63 4.66 -10.02 -6.03
N MET A 64 5.88 -10.53 -6.15
CA MET A 64 6.58 -11.21 -5.07
C MET A 64 7.85 -10.46 -4.66
N GLN A 65 8.06 -10.32 -3.35
CA GLN A 65 9.33 -9.90 -2.76
C GLN A 65 10.05 -11.13 -2.20
N THR A 66 11.31 -11.35 -2.62
CA THR A 66 12.15 -12.49 -2.17
C THR A 66 13.56 -12.07 -1.75
N GLY A 67 13.88 -10.77 -1.84
CA GLY A 67 15.18 -10.25 -1.41
C GLY A 67 15.25 -10.03 0.11
N ARG A 68 16.40 -9.57 0.57
CA ARG A 68 16.64 -9.24 1.98
C ARG A 68 17.07 -7.79 2.11
N GLY A 69 16.28 -6.97 2.76
CA GLY A 69 16.58 -5.55 2.96
C GLY A 69 15.89 -4.99 4.19
N ALA A 70 16.39 -3.91 4.75
CA ALA A 70 15.82 -3.34 5.97
C ALA A 70 14.33 -3.05 5.80
N PHE A 71 13.97 -2.29 4.75
CA PHE A 71 12.58 -1.95 4.44
C PHE A 71 12.36 -1.92 2.91
N PRO A 72 12.17 -3.08 2.25
CA PRO A 72 11.85 -3.15 0.82
C PRO A 72 10.48 -2.52 0.53
N TRP A 73 10.40 -1.71 -0.53
CA TRP A 73 9.16 -1.11 -1.03
C TRP A 73 9.09 -1.19 -2.55
N CYS A 74 7.87 -1.16 -3.08
CA CYS A 74 7.61 -1.08 -4.51
C CYS A 74 6.36 -0.21 -4.71
N VAL A 75 6.52 0.95 -5.36
CA VAL A 75 5.47 1.97 -5.51
C VAL A 75 5.00 2.07 -6.94
N LYS A 76 3.70 2.30 -7.11
CA LYS A 76 3.09 2.51 -8.44
C LYS A 76 3.46 3.88 -8.97
N SER A 77 4.20 3.90 -10.07
CA SER A 77 4.64 5.13 -10.73
C SER A 77 3.45 5.95 -11.23
N GLY A 78 3.58 7.28 -11.18
CA GLY A 78 2.53 8.20 -11.65
C GLY A 78 1.34 8.34 -10.71
N THR A 79 1.36 7.73 -9.52
CA THR A 79 0.34 7.95 -8.49
C THR A 79 0.69 9.15 -7.60
N ALA A 80 -0.33 9.94 -7.22
CA ALA A 80 -0.16 11.12 -6.37
C ALA A 80 -1.45 11.38 -5.59
N LEU A 81 -1.67 10.66 -4.48
CA LEU A 81 -2.87 10.80 -3.65
C LEU A 81 -2.56 11.64 -2.41
N SER A 82 -3.37 12.70 -2.20
CA SER A 82 -3.40 13.45 -0.93
C SER A 82 -4.29 12.76 0.10
N ASP A 83 -5.48 12.35 -0.37
CA ASP A 83 -6.51 11.67 0.40
C ASP A 83 -7.05 10.50 -0.42
N GLY A 84 -7.53 9.46 0.25
CA GLY A 84 -8.03 8.30 -0.45
C GLY A 84 -7.86 6.99 0.31
N PHE A 85 -7.64 5.94 -0.45
CA PHE A 85 -7.36 4.61 0.09
C PHE A 85 -6.27 3.91 -0.73
N VAL A 86 -5.62 2.96 -0.10
CA VAL A 86 -4.80 1.92 -0.73
C VAL A 86 -5.15 0.58 -0.11
N GLU A 87 -5.30 -0.42 -0.95
CA GLU A 87 -5.68 -1.78 -0.56
C GLU A 87 -4.89 -2.80 -1.37
N VAL A 88 -4.54 -3.91 -0.75
CA VAL A 88 -3.87 -5.02 -1.43
C VAL A 88 -4.25 -6.34 -0.79
N LYS A 89 -4.36 -7.39 -1.58
CA LYS A 89 -4.30 -8.77 -1.08
C LYS A 89 -2.85 -9.19 -0.93
N PHE A 90 -2.52 -9.80 0.19
CA PHE A 90 -1.18 -10.30 0.46
C PHE A 90 -1.20 -11.71 1.06
N LYS A 91 -0.12 -12.44 0.83
CA LYS A 91 0.17 -13.71 1.48
C LYS A 91 1.61 -13.70 1.97
N ALA A 92 1.82 -13.67 3.28
CA ALA A 92 3.13 -13.89 3.89
C ALA A 92 3.48 -15.37 3.73
N ILE A 93 4.61 -15.67 3.09
CA ILE A 93 5.01 -17.04 2.72
C ILE A 93 6.05 -17.58 3.69
N SER A 94 7.08 -16.79 3.98
CA SER A 94 8.17 -17.16 4.87
C SER A 94 8.97 -15.94 5.33
N GLY A 95 9.85 -16.17 6.28
CA GLY A 95 10.81 -15.24 6.85
C GLY A 95 11.19 -15.69 8.25
N ARG A 96 12.45 -15.55 8.62
CA ARG A 96 12.95 -15.89 9.95
C ARG A 96 13.04 -14.68 10.87
N GLU A 97 13.36 -13.51 10.29
CA GLU A 97 13.44 -12.24 11.04
C GLU A 97 12.10 -11.51 11.01
N ASP A 98 11.35 -11.66 9.91
CA ASP A 98 10.05 -11.02 9.77
C ASP A 98 9.17 -11.77 8.75
N GLN A 99 7.85 -11.64 8.85
CA GLN A 99 6.87 -12.18 7.91
C GLN A 99 5.85 -11.08 7.58
N ALA A 100 6.36 -9.98 7.07
CA ALA A 100 5.64 -8.73 6.92
C ALA A 100 5.05 -8.55 5.52
N ALA A 101 3.85 -7.99 5.48
CA ALA A 101 3.26 -7.35 4.32
C ALA A 101 2.79 -5.95 4.69
N GLY A 102 2.98 -4.98 3.82
CA GLY A 102 2.56 -3.61 4.09
C GLY A 102 2.07 -2.89 2.85
N VAL A 103 1.35 -1.79 3.08
CA VAL A 103 1.04 -0.78 2.09
C VAL A 103 1.70 0.54 2.47
N VAL A 104 2.22 1.27 1.48
CA VAL A 104 2.76 2.62 1.65
C VAL A 104 1.83 3.63 0.99
N TRP A 105 1.75 4.84 1.57
CA TRP A 105 1.05 5.97 1.00
C TRP A 105 1.72 7.28 1.37
N ARG A 106 1.34 8.34 0.67
CA ARG A 106 2.04 9.63 0.74
C ARG A 106 3.56 9.46 0.62
N TRP A 107 3.97 8.46 -0.17
CA TRP A 107 5.39 8.20 -0.44
C TRP A 107 5.96 9.36 -1.26
N LYS A 108 6.95 10.04 -0.73
CA LYS A 108 7.66 11.16 -1.37
C LYS A 108 8.92 10.68 -2.05
N ASP A 109 9.64 9.83 -1.35
CA ASP A 109 10.90 9.20 -1.76
C ASP A 109 11.13 7.96 -0.88
N GLY A 110 12.25 7.27 -1.09
CA GLY A 110 12.62 6.08 -0.32
C GLY A 110 12.83 6.30 1.18
N ASP A 111 12.87 7.55 1.63
CA ASP A 111 13.16 7.91 3.01
C ASP A 111 12.01 8.65 3.71
N LYS A 112 10.89 8.92 2.99
CA LYS A 112 9.76 9.67 3.55
C LYS A 112 8.40 9.16 3.07
N TYR A 113 7.71 8.36 3.93
CA TYR A 113 6.40 7.76 3.64
C TYR A 113 5.73 7.26 4.92
N TYR A 114 4.41 7.03 4.85
CA TYR A 114 3.70 6.19 5.83
C TYR A 114 3.68 4.74 5.38
N VAL A 115 3.63 3.82 6.35
CA VAL A 115 3.42 2.39 6.11
C VAL A 115 2.51 1.77 7.17
N ALA A 116 1.51 1.03 6.72
CA ALA A 116 0.77 0.07 7.55
C ALA A 116 1.30 -1.33 7.24
N ARG A 117 1.61 -2.09 8.29
CA ARG A 117 2.17 -3.45 8.20
C ARG A 117 1.25 -4.44 8.89
N ALA A 118 0.96 -5.56 8.26
CA ALA A 118 0.51 -6.80 8.90
C ALA A 118 1.70 -7.76 9.00
N ASN A 119 1.78 -8.54 10.08
CA ASN A 119 2.91 -9.43 10.35
C ASN A 119 2.42 -10.78 10.87
N ALA A 120 2.71 -11.85 10.13
CA ALA A 120 2.31 -13.21 10.49
C ALA A 120 3.18 -13.80 11.62
N LEU A 121 4.45 -13.44 11.69
CA LEU A 121 5.35 -13.91 12.74
C LEU A 121 4.98 -13.38 14.14
N GLU A 122 4.53 -12.12 14.17
CA GLU A 122 4.21 -11.40 15.41
C GLU A 122 2.70 -11.33 15.71
N ASN A 123 1.83 -11.75 14.78
CA ASN A 123 0.37 -11.62 14.89
C ASN A 123 -0.10 -10.20 15.25
N ASN A 124 0.31 -9.22 14.43
CA ASN A 124 -0.04 -7.83 14.68
C ASN A 124 -0.23 -7.00 13.41
N ILE A 125 -0.84 -5.83 13.61
CA ILE A 125 -0.86 -4.71 12.68
C ILE A 125 -0.15 -3.53 13.32
N SER A 126 0.69 -2.86 12.53
CA SER A 126 1.42 -1.69 12.99
C SER A 126 1.31 -0.56 11.98
N LEU A 127 1.27 0.66 12.48
CA LEU A 127 1.31 1.88 11.69
C LEU A 127 2.60 2.63 12.02
N TYR A 128 3.33 3.02 10.97
CA TYR A 128 4.58 3.74 11.07
C TYR A 128 4.62 4.93 10.11
N TYR A 129 5.52 5.85 10.40
CA TYR A 129 6.07 6.76 9.39
C TYR A 129 7.58 6.56 9.28
N THR A 130 8.10 6.83 8.09
CA THR A 130 9.53 6.87 7.81
C THR A 130 9.88 8.30 7.43
N GLU A 131 10.93 8.84 8.02
CA GLU A 131 11.47 10.17 7.72
C GLU A 131 12.97 10.16 7.89
N GLY A 132 13.71 10.64 6.85
CA GLY A 132 15.16 10.56 6.81
C GLY A 132 15.67 9.12 6.94
N GLY A 133 14.99 8.16 6.31
CA GLY A 133 15.34 6.73 6.37
C GLY A 133 15.04 6.05 7.71
N SER A 134 14.60 6.79 8.73
CA SER A 134 14.31 6.26 10.06
C SER A 134 12.83 5.96 10.24
N ARG A 135 12.49 4.69 10.48
CA ARG A 135 11.11 4.25 10.72
C ARG A 135 10.74 4.43 12.19
N LYS A 136 9.58 5.06 12.46
CA LYS A 136 9.06 5.34 13.79
C LYS A 136 7.62 4.82 13.93
N THR A 137 7.33 4.15 15.04
CA THR A 137 6.02 3.55 15.33
C THR A 137 5.02 4.63 15.78
N LEU A 138 3.84 4.63 15.18
CA LEU A 138 2.67 5.42 15.61
C LEU A 138 1.71 4.58 16.44
N LYS A 139 1.46 3.34 16.02
CA LYS A 139 0.54 2.41 16.69
C LYS A 139 0.93 0.97 16.42
N TYR A 140 0.64 0.12 17.40
CA TYR A 140 0.79 -1.32 17.36
C TYR A 140 -0.46 -1.97 17.97
N VAL A 141 -1.03 -2.99 17.31
CA VAL A 141 -2.24 -3.67 17.76
C VAL A 141 -2.13 -5.16 17.42
N ASP A 142 -2.45 -6.03 18.35
CA ASP A 142 -2.54 -7.45 18.11
C ASP A 142 -3.67 -7.77 17.13
N ALA A 143 -3.37 -8.59 16.15
CA ALA A 143 -4.30 -9.02 15.11
C ALA A 143 -3.87 -10.38 14.55
N PRO A 144 -4.78 -11.34 14.35
CA PRO A 144 -4.42 -12.62 13.78
C PRO A 144 -4.05 -12.45 12.30
N VAL A 145 -2.82 -12.89 11.95
CA VAL A 145 -2.30 -12.90 10.57
C VAL A 145 -1.76 -14.30 10.29
N ALA A 146 -2.54 -15.13 9.63
CA ALA A 146 -2.13 -16.51 9.34
C ALA A 146 -1.08 -16.55 8.24
N LEU A 147 0.06 -17.22 8.52
CA LEU A 147 1.07 -17.52 7.51
C LEU A 147 0.50 -18.40 6.40
N GLY A 148 0.90 -18.14 5.16
CA GLY A 148 0.47 -18.92 3.99
C GLY A 148 -0.97 -18.69 3.53
N SER A 149 -1.69 -17.77 4.16
CA SER A 149 -3.06 -17.41 3.83
C SER A 149 -3.14 -16.05 3.15
N TRP A 150 -4.12 -15.87 2.27
CA TRP A 150 -4.42 -14.58 1.68
C TRP A 150 -5.20 -13.69 2.66
N HIS A 151 -4.76 -12.46 2.80
CA HIS A 151 -5.38 -11.41 3.60
C HIS A 151 -5.55 -10.14 2.78
N THR A 152 -6.50 -9.30 3.17
CA THR A 152 -6.68 -7.96 2.59
C THR A 152 -6.24 -6.91 3.61
N LEU A 153 -5.23 -6.11 3.27
CA LEU A 153 -4.79 -4.96 4.05
C LEU A 153 -5.25 -3.67 3.35
N ARG A 154 -5.97 -2.82 4.07
CA ARG A 154 -6.51 -1.55 3.58
C ARG A 154 -6.15 -0.41 4.51
N VAL A 155 -5.76 0.70 3.92
CA VAL A 155 -5.60 1.99 4.61
C VAL A 155 -6.50 3.02 3.94
N GLU A 156 -7.23 3.78 4.75
CA GLU A 156 -7.99 4.96 4.35
C GLU A 156 -7.36 6.18 5.01
N PHE A 157 -7.17 7.25 4.27
CA PHE A 157 -6.54 8.47 4.77
C PHE A 157 -7.19 9.71 4.19
N ALA A 158 -7.51 10.68 5.06
CA ALA A 158 -8.10 11.96 4.69
C ALA A 158 -7.62 13.05 5.68
N GLY A 159 -6.95 14.08 5.17
CA GLY A 159 -6.30 15.09 6.01
C GLY A 159 -5.32 14.43 6.98
N ALA A 160 -5.59 14.55 8.28
CA ALA A 160 -4.80 13.90 9.33
C ALA A 160 -5.26 12.47 9.64
N ARG A 161 -6.53 12.15 9.37
CA ARG A 161 -7.15 10.89 9.78
C ARG A 161 -6.57 9.72 8.99
N ILE A 162 -6.21 8.66 9.70
CA ILE A 162 -5.68 7.41 9.14
C ILE A 162 -6.46 6.25 9.78
N ALA A 163 -6.97 5.35 8.96
CA ALA A 163 -7.64 4.14 9.40
C ALA A 163 -7.02 2.91 8.70
N VAL A 164 -6.69 1.86 9.46
CA VAL A 164 -6.11 0.62 8.96
C VAL A 164 -7.03 -0.55 9.26
N SER A 165 -7.34 -1.33 8.23
CA SER A 165 -8.19 -2.51 8.31
C SER A 165 -7.48 -3.76 7.78
N LEU A 166 -7.70 -4.90 8.42
CA LEU A 166 -7.31 -6.22 7.94
C LEU A 166 -8.56 -7.08 7.78
N ASN A 167 -8.74 -7.67 6.60
CA ASN A 167 -9.89 -8.52 6.27
C ASN A 167 -11.24 -7.84 6.57
N GLY A 168 -11.33 -6.53 6.26
CA GLY A 168 -12.52 -5.71 6.50
C GLY A 168 -12.72 -5.23 7.94
N LYS A 169 -11.99 -5.77 8.93
CA LYS A 169 -12.05 -5.30 10.32
C LYS A 169 -11.06 -4.15 10.54
N ARG A 170 -11.53 -3.02 11.07
CA ARG A 170 -10.70 -1.88 11.46
C ARG A 170 -9.96 -2.19 12.77
N TYR A 171 -8.64 -2.01 12.77
CA TYR A 171 -7.77 -2.24 13.92
C TYR A 171 -7.12 -0.96 14.43
N ILE A 172 -6.79 -0.02 13.54
CA ILE A 172 -6.15 1.24 13.90
C ILE A 172 -6.97 2.39 13.33
N GLU A 173 -7.18 3.40 14.15
CA GLU A 173 -7.68 4.70 13.73
C GLU A 173 -7.00 5.76 14.59
N LEU A 174 -6.37 6.75 13.94
CA LEU A 174 -5.71 7.87 14.62
C LEU A 174 -5.52 9.05 13.68
N ASP A 175 -5.14 10.18 14.24
CA ASP A 175 -4.75 11.37 13.49
C ASP A 175 -3.23 11.54 13.50
N ASP A 176 -2.65 11.75 12.32
CA ASP A 176 -1.23 12.13 12.15
C ASP A 176 -1.03 13.08 10.97
N LYS A 177 -0.22 14.12 11.18
CA LYS A 177 0.02 15.21 10.19
C LYS A 177 1.48 15.30 9.73
N ARG A 178 2.35 14.35 10.11
CA ARG A 178 3.79 14.42 9.83
C ARG A 178 4.11 14.42 8.35
N ILE A 179 3.40 13.64 7.57
CA ILE A 179 3.55 13.62 6.11
C ILE A 179 2.23 14.03 5.47
N SER A 180 2.21 15.22 4.87
CA SER A 180 1.02 15.79 4.22
C SER A 180 1.19 15.91 2.71
N GLY A 181 0.10 16.23 2.02
CA GLY A 181 0.05 16.43 0.58
C GLY A 181 0.19 15.14 -0.23
N PRO A 182 0.18 15.25 -1.58
CA PRO A 182 0.13 14.11 -2.47
C PRO A 182 1.42 13.29 -2.44
N GLY A 183 1.29 11.99 -2.59
CA GLY A 183 2.42 11.07 -2.73
C GLY A 183 2.02 9.76 -3.36
N ALA A 184 3.01 8.98 -3.78
CA ALA A 184 2.76 7.69 -4.38
C ALA A 184 2.21 6.68 -3.36
N VAL A 185 1.64 5.59 -3.89
CA VAL A 185 1.14 4.45 -3.13
C VAL A 185 1.82 3.17 -3.61
N GLY A 186 1.89 2.15 -2.75
CA GLY A 186 2.56 0.91 -3.11
C GLY A 186 2.52 -0.14 -2.01
N VAL A 187 3.39 -1.14 -2.16
CA VAL A 187 3.55 -2.26 -1.23
C VAL A 187 4.91 -2.23 -0.54
N TRP A 188 5.03 -2.96 0.57
CA TRP A 188 6.18 -2.90 1.45
C TRP A 188 6.38 -4.24 2.18
N THR A 189 7.64 -4.55 2.50
CA THR A 189 8.00 -5.67 3.37
C THR A 189 9.12 -5.28 4.33
N LYS A 190 9.59 -6.23 5.15
CA LYS A 190 10.69 -6.02 6.09
C LYS A 190 11.62 -7.23 6.11
N ALA A 191 12.91 -6.95 6.29
CA ALA A 191 13.98 -7.92 6.49
C ALA A 191 14.01 -9.02 5.40
N ASP A 192 13.83 -10.25 5.80
CA ASP A 192 13.86 -11.44 4.95
C ASP A 192 12.45 -11.97 4.60
N SER A 193 11.42 -11.13 4.76
CA SER A 193 10.04 -11.53 4.43
C SER A 193 9.90 -11.92 2.96
N VAL A 194 9.45 -13.14 2.72
CA VAL A 194 8.97 -13.57 1.40
C VAL A 194 7.45 -13.38 1.38
N THR A 195 6.99 -12.49 0.52
CA THR A 195 5.57 -12.07 0.51
C THR A 195 5.07 -11.89 -0.92
N ALA A 196 3.90 -12.47 -1.19
CA ALA A 196 3.15 -12.27 -2.43
C ALA A 196 2.07 -11.20 -2.24
N PHE A 197 1.86 -10.39 -3.28
CA PHE A 197 0.85 -9.34 -3.36
C PHE A 197 0.04 -9.48 -4.65
N ASP A 198 -1.28 -9.25 -4.54
CA ASP A 198 -2.21 -9.30 -5.66
C ASP A 198 -3.36 -8.31 -5.45
N ASP A 199 -4.16 -8.08 -6.49
CA ASP A 199 -5.33 -7.19 -6.45
C ASP A 199 -5.04 -5.83 -5.77
N PHE A 200 -3.91 -5.19 -6.12
CA PHE A 200 -3.57 -3.88 -5.59
C PHE A 200 -4.52 -2.81 -6.15
N SER A 201 -5.17 -2.08 -5.28
CA SER A 201 -6.08 -1.01 -5.66
C SER A 201 -5.87 0.26 -4.83
N TYR A 202 -6.18 1.40 -5.42
CA TYR A 202 -6.08 2.70 -4.79
C TYR A 202 -7.06 3.67 -5.44
N GLY A 203 -7.40 4.74 -4.76
CA GLY A 203 -8.29 5.76 -5.30
C GLY A 203 -8.61 6.83 -4.28
N ASN A 204 -9.35 7.85 -4.72
CA ASN A 204 -9.86 8.87 -3.82
C ASN A 204 -10.95 8.27 -2.93
N SER A 205 -10.97 8.64 -1.64
CA SER A 205 -12.09 8.32 -0.76
C SER A 205 -13.36 8.94 -1.34
N ARG A 206 -14.46 8.19 -1.36
CA ARG A 206 -15.77 8.83 -1.56
C ARG A 206 -16.04 9.70 -0.34
N PRO A 207 -16.53 10.92 -0.53
CA PRO A 207 -16.98 11.76 0.58
C PRO A 207 -18.10 11.11 1.39
#